data_afe7e14b61c736aa8cb0f1d7bd2f41b7
#
_entry.id   afe7e14b61c736aa8cb0f1d7bd2f41b7
#
_cell.length_a   1.000
_cell.length_b   1.000
_cell.length_c   1.000
_cell.angle_alpha   90.00
_cell.angle_beta   90.00
_cell.angle_gamma   90.00
#
_symmetry.space_group_name_H-M   'P 1'
#
loop_
_entity.id
_entity.type
_entity.pdbx_description
1 polymer ?
#
loop_
_entity_poly.entity_id
_entity_poly.type
_entity_poly.pdbx_seq_one_letter_code
_entity_poly.pdbx_strand_id
1 'polypeptide(L)'
;MGILYRARQLRLDRPVALKLVEPEIARDPVVRERLRREARTVAALDHPNVVPLYEAGEEQGTVFIATRWVEGSELGTLIHDNGPHETQRAARTAAQIAAALEIAHEKGLVHRDVKPSNVILTPEDHVYLTDFGLAKRAATAPGLTRADRMLGTIDYVAPEQIESGESDARGDIYSLGCVLFEALSGEPPFADQKGGVAKMWAHVNAEPPQVRGRRPDVPEALDELIRSAMSKDPAARPTAAAFRRGVLAGAG
;
A
#
# COMPACT_ATOMS: atom_id res chain seq x y z
N MET A 1 -3.88 -11.48 -10.00
CA MET A 1 -2.72 -10.56 -9.92
C MET A 1 -1.70 -11.01 -10.94
N GLY A 2 -0.76 -10.16 -11.36
CA GLY A 2 0.26 -10.54 -12.35
C GLY A 2 1.50 -11.16 -11.71
N ILE A 3 2.40 -11.67 -12.55
CA ILE A 3 3.71 -12.20 -12.14
C ILE A 3 4.74 -11.07 -12.23
N LEU A 4 5.58 -10.94 -11.21
CA LEU A 4 6.67 -9.98 -11.16
C LEU A 4 8.01 -10.67 -11.46
N TYR A 5 8.78 -10.08 -12.37
CA TYR A 5 10.10 -10.57 -12.75
C TYR A 5 11.17 -9.49 -12.54
N ARG A 6 12.35 -9.90 -12.09
CA ARG A 6 13.56 -9.11 -12.33
C ARG A 6 14.00 -9.32 -13.77
N ALA A 7 13.98 -8.26 -14.56
CA ALA A 7 14.28 -8.29 -15.98
C ALA A 7 15.34 -7.25 -16.35
N ARG A 8 15.85 -7.28 -17.59
CA ARG A 8 16.79 -6.29 -18.13
C ARG A 8 16.16 -5.62 -19.34
N GLN A 9 16.04 -4.30 -19.28
CA GLN A 9 15.61 -3.49 -20.42
C GLN A 9 16.77 -3.39 -21.43
N LEU A 10 16.66 -4.13 -22.55
CA LEU A 10 17.78 -4.30 -23.48
C LEU A 10 18.26 -2.99 -24.12
N ARG A 11 17.33 -2.07 -24.44
CA ARG A 11 17.68 -0.80 -25.11
C ARG A 11 18.53 0.13 -24.26
N LEU A 12 18.36 0.13 -22.96
CA LEU A 12 19.06 1.01 -22.01
C LEU A 12 20.00 0.25 -21.08
N ASP A 13 20.07 -1.05 -21.24
CA ASP A 13 20.95 -1.96 -20.50
C ASP A 13 20.85 -1.83 -18.98
N ARG A 14 19.61 -1.71 -18.45
CA ARG A 14 19.36 -1.51 -17.01
C ARG A 14 18.41 -2.56 -16.43
N PRO A 15 18.54 -2.89 -15.13
CA PRO A 15 17.59 -3.76 -14.44
C PRO A 15 16.25 -3.06 -14.28
N VAL A 16 15.16 -3.83 -14.41
CA VAL A 16 13.77 -3.38 -14.22
C VAL A 16 12.98 -4.44 -13.46
N ALA A 17 11.98 -4.00 -12.72
CA ALA A 17 10.91 -4.85 -12.22
C ALA A 17 9.83 -4.90 -13.30
N LEU A 18 9.62 -6.05 -13.89
CA LEU A 18 8.65 -6.27 -14.96
C LEU A 18 7.45 -7.05 -14.42
N LYS A 19 6.30 -6.40 -14.37
CA LYS A 19 5.03 -6.99 -13.95
C LYS A 19 4.19 -7.32 -15.18
N LEU A 20 3.86 -8.59 -15.35
CA LEU A 20 2.94 -9.05 -16.39
C LEU A 20 1.53 -9.08 -15.81
N VAL A 21 0.58 -8.43 -16.49
CA VAL A 21 -0.84 -8.42 -16.09
C VAL A 21 -1.51 -9.73 -16.55
N GLU A 22 -2.34 -10.31 -15.69
CA GLU A 22 -3.06 -11.55 -16.01
C GLU A 22 -3.86 -11.43 -17.32
N PRO A 23 -3.79 -12.44 -18.20
CA PRO A 23 -4.45 -12.41 -19.50
C PRO A 23 -5.97 -12.17 -19.42
N GLU A 24 -6.63 -12.67 -18.37
CA GLU A 24 -8.07 -12.49 -18.14
C GLU A 24 -8.42 -11.01 -17.93
N ILE A 25 -7.57 -10.29 -17.21
CA ILE A 25 -7.70 -8.84 -16.95
C ILE A 25 -7.37 -8.06 -18.22
N ALA A 26 -6.36 -8.51 -18.95
CA ALA A 26 -5.86 -7.86 -20.16
C ALA A 26 -6.81 -8.01 -21.38
N ARG A 27 -7.74 -8.97 -21.39
CA ARG A 27 -8.67 -9.20 -22.51
C ARG A 27 -9.71 -8.09 -22.69
N ASP A 28 -10.11 -7.43 -21.61
CA ASP A 28 -11.11 -6.36 -21.69
C ASP A 28 -10.48 -5.05 -22.19
N PRO A 29 -10.93 -4.52 -23.37
CA PRO A 29 -10.40 -3.27 -23.90
C PRO A 29 -10.59 -2.06 -22.97
N VAL A 30 -11.69 -2.04 -22.21
CA VAL A 30 -11.98 -0.96 -21.23
C VAL A 30 -10.96 -1.00 -20.09
N VAL A 31 -10.64 -2.20 -19.63
CA VAL A 31 -9.63 -2.43 -18.60
C VAL A 31 -8.24 -1.99 -19.08
N ARG A 32 -7.88 -2.37 -20.30
CA ARG A 32 -6.57 -1.96 -20.91
C ARG A 32 -6.44 -0.45 -21.02
N GLU A 33 -7.46 0.24 -21.51
CA GLU A 33 -7.42 1.70 -21.65
C GLU A 33 -7.33 2.40 -20.28
N ARG A 34 -8.05 1.87 -19.29
CA ARG A 34 -7.96 2.35 -17.90
C ARG A 34 -6.55 2.15 -17.34
N LEU A 35 -5.95 0.97 -17.53
CA LEU A 35 -4.55 0.70 -17.12
C LEU A 35 -3.57 1.67 -17.76
N ARG A 36 -3.70 1.95 -19.07
CA ARG A 36 -2.84 2.90 -19.78
C ARG A 36 -2.98 4.32 -19.23
N ARG A 37 -4.21 4.74 -18.94
CA ARG A 37 -4.47 6.08 -18.38
C ARG A 37 -3.88 6.23 -16.98
N GLU A 38 -4.06 5.23 -16.14
CA GLU A 38 -3.51 5.22 -14.78
C GLU A 38 -1.99 5.14 -14.79
N ALA A 39 -1.40 4.31 -15.65
CA ALA A 39 0.04 4.24 -15.82
C ALA A 39 0.65 5.60 -16.21
N ARG A 40 -0.02 6.38 -17.07
CA ARG A 40 0.42 7.76 -17.38
C ARG A 40 0.39 8.67 -16.15
N THR A 41 -0.62 8.55 -15.29
CA THR A 41 -0.72 9.35 -14.06
C THR A 41 0.38 8.97 -13.08
N VAL A 42 0.64 7.66 -12.90
CA VAL A 42 1.75 7.18 -12.06
C VAL A 42 3.10 7.60 -12.62
N ALA A 43 3.31 7.51 -13.94
CA ALA A 43 4.54 7.93 -14.61
C ALA A 43 4.83 9.44 -14.43
N ALA A 44 3.80 10.25 -14.19
CA ALA A 44 3.94 11.69 -13.91
C ALA A 44 4.23 11.98 -12.42
N LEU A 45 4.30 10.97 -11.56
CA LEU A 45 4.74 11.14 -10.17
C LEU A 45 6.27 11.16 -10.14
N ASP A 46 6.82 12.33 -9.83
CA ASP A 46 8.25 12.50 -9.56
C ASP A 46 8.43 12.77 -8.07
N HIS A 47 8.78 11.72 -7.33
CA HIS A 47 8.96 11.80 -5.88
C HIS A 47 9.97 10.74 -5.41
N PRO A 48 10.90 11.06 -4.49
CA PRO A 48 11.94 10.12 -4.04
C PRO A 48 11.39 8.82 -3.44
N ASN A 49 10.21 8.87 -2.82
CA ASN A 49 9.61 7.70 -2.18
C ASN A 49 8.58 6.97 -3.08
N VAL A 50 8.49 7.28 -4.36
CA VAL A 50 7.67 6.55 -5.35
C VAL A 50 8.60 5.81 -6.31
N VAL A 51 8.35 4.53 -6.55
CA VAL A 51 9.12 3.79 -7.56
C VAL A 51 8.82 4.37 -8.95
N PRO A 52 9.83 4.84 -9.70
CA PRO A 52 9.62 5.36 -11.05
C PRO A 52 9.05 4.30 -11.99
N LEU A 53 7.95 4.62 -12.65
CA LEU A 53 7.40 3.85 -13.75
C LEU A 53 8.15 4.22 -15.03
N TYR A 54 8.79 3.23 -15.68
CA TYR A 54 9.58 3.45 -16.89
C TYR A 54 8.76 3.26 -18.16
N GLU A 55 7.92 2.23 -18.17
CA GLU A 55 7.15 1.85 -19.35
C GLU A 55 5.91 1.06 -18.96
N ALA A 56 4.82 1.27 -19.65
CA ALA A 56 3.64 0.42 -19.62
C ALA A 56 3.18 0.18 -21.06
N GLY A 57 2.99 -1.07 -21.43
CA GLY A 57 2.71 -1.42 -22.81
C GLY A 57 2.03 -2.77 -22.97
N GLU A 58 1.90 -3.17 -24.22
CA GLU A 58 1.37 -4.47 -24.62
C GLU A 58 2.28 -5.05 -25.69
N GLU A 59 2.72 -6.29 -25.49
CA GLU A 59 3.55 -7.03 -26.43
C GLU A 59 2.96 -8.43 -26.62
N GLN A 60 2.66 -8.80 -27.86
CA GLN A 60 2.06 -10.09 -28.22
C GLN A 60 0.80 -10.43 -27.40
N GLY A 61 -0.07 -9.43 -27.15
CA GLY A 61 -1.29 -9.58 -26.35
C GLY A 61 -1.08 -9.64 -24.83
N THR A 62 0.15 -9.51 -24.37
CA THR A 62 0.47 -9.46 -22.92
C THR A 62 0.70 -8.01 -22.48
N VAL A 63 -0.11 -7.55 -21.55
CA VAL A 63 0.06 -6.21 -20.94
C VAL A 63 1.13 -6.28 -19.87
N PHE A 64 2.06 -5.33 -19.90
CA PHE A 64 3.16 -5.26 -18.93
C PHE A 64 3.34 -3.85 -18.36
N ILE A 65 3.95 -3.80 -17.19
CA ILE A 65 4.40 -2.58 -16.51
C ILE A 65 5.86 -2.80 -16.10
N ALA A 66 6.74 -1.90 -16.52
CA ALA A 66 8.15 -1.90 -16.17
C ALA A 66 8.46 -0.70 -15.26
N THR A 67 8.96 -0.98 -14.07
CA THR A 67 9.38 0.03 -13.09
C THR A 67 10.86 -0.09 -12.78
N ARG A 68 11.42 0.89 -12.07
CA ARG A 68 12.78 0.79 -11.54
C ARG A 68 12.90 -0.46 -10.68
N TRP A 69 13.95 -1.26 -10.92
CA TRP A 69 14.36 -2.27 -9.95
C TRP A 69 15.02 -1.58 -8.77
N VAL A 70 14.48 -1.80 -7.57
CA VAL A 70 15.00 -1.27 -6.31
C VAL A 70 15.72 -2.39 -5.57
N GLU A 71 16.99 -2.16 -5.22
CA GLU A 71 17.72 -3.06 -4.33
C GLU A 71 17.28 -2.79 -2.89
N GLY A 72 16.63 -3.76 -2.27
CA GLY A 72 16.05 -3.64 -0.94
C GLY A 72 15.17 -4.84 -0.61
N SER A 73 14.49 -4.76 0.52
CA SER A 73 13.56 -5.79 1.00
C SER A 73 12.16 -5.22 1.22
N GLU A 74 11.16 -6.02 0.98
CA GLU A 74 9.78 -5.67 1.36
C GLU A 74 9.68 -5.47 2.86
N LEU A 75 8.96 -4.44 3.31
CA LEU A 75 8.72 -4.17 4.73
C LEU A 75 8.12 -5.38 5.45
N GLY A 76 7.20 -6.10 4.80
CA GLY A 76 6.60 -7.31 5.37
C GLY A 76 7.62 -8.41 5.65
N THR A 77 8.56 -8.64 4.72
CA THR A 77 9.67 -9.57 4.91
C THR A 77 10.56 -9.14 6.08
N LEU A 78 10.89 -7.84 6.17
CA LEU A 78 11.71 -7.33 7.27
C LEU A 78 11.05 -7.49 8.63
N ILE A 79 9.74 -7.26 8.73
CA ILE A 79 8.97 -7.46 9.96
C ILE A 79 8.92 -8.96 10.32
N HIS A 80 8.68 -9.82 9.33
CA HIS A 80 8.62 -11.27 9.55
C HIS A 80 9.96 -11.84 10.06
N ASP A 81 11.06 -11.44 9.43
CA ASP A 81 12.37 -12.03 9.68
C ASP A 81 13.06 -11.44 10.92
N ASN A 82 12.84 -10.15 11.20
CA ASN A 82 13.55 -9.42 12.26
C ASN A 82 12.65 -9.00 13.43
N GLY A 83 11.34 -9.26 13.34
CA GLY A 83 10.36 -8.79 14.32
C GLY A 83 10.00 -7.31 14.16
N PRO A 84 9.29 -6.74 15.14
CA PRO A 84 8.84 -5.36 15.11
C PRO A 84 10.00 -4.38 15.07
N HIS A 85 9.82 -3.28 14.35
CA HIS A 85 10.83 -2.23 14.25
C HIS A 85 10.88 -1.38 15.51
N GLU A 86 12.03 -0.76 15.75
CA GLU A 86 12.14 0.33 16.72
C GLU A 86 11.22 1.49 16.37
N THR A 87 10.68 2.17 17.39
CA THR A 87 9.66 3.21 17.23
C THR A 87 10.09 4.30 16.24
N GLN A 88 11.32 4.80 16.36
CA GLN A 88 11.83 5.85 15.46
C GLN A 88 11.99 5.35 14.01
N ARG A 89 12.41 4.09 13.82
CA ARG A 89 12.55 3.49 12.49
C ARG A 89 11.18 3.32 11.83
N ALA A 90 10.21 2.76 12.56
CA ALA A 90 8.83 2.61 12.09
C ALA A 90 8.19 3.96 11.72
N ALA A 91 8.40 4.98 12.57
CA ALA A 91 7.91 6.33 12.33
C ALA A 91 8.53 6.97 11.08
N ARG A 92 9.86 6.87 10.88
CA ARG A 92 10.52 7.37 9.66
C ARG A 92 10.04 6.65 8.41
N THR A 93 9.84 5.33 8.49
CA THR A 93 9.28 4.53 7.39
C THR A 93 7.88 5.01 7.03
N ALA A 94 6.98 5.14 8.01
CA ALA A 94 5.62 5.61 7.80
C ALA A 94 5.56 7.06 7.29
N ALA A 95 6.47 7.93 7.74
CA ALA A 95 6.58 9.31 7.25
C ALA A 95 6.95 9.37 5.77
N GLN A 96 7.84 8.50 5.30
CA GLN A 96 8.23 8.41 3.88
C GLN A 96 7.08 7.86 3.02
N ILE A 97 6.34 6.85 3.51
CA ILE A 97 5.13 6.35 2.83
C ILE A 97 4.09 7.48 2.73
N ALA A 98 3.85 8.21 3.84
CA ALA A 98 2.93 9.33 3.86
C ALA A 98 3.32 10.44 2.86
N ALA A 99 4.61 10.72 2.69
CA ALA A 99 5.11 11.69 1.71
C ALA A 99 4.81 11.24 0.25
N ALA A 100 4.96 9.95 -0.05
CA ALA A 100 4.59 9.39 -1.34
C ALA A 100 3.08 9.47 -1.60
N LEU A 101 2.26 9.20 -0.57
CA LEU A 101 0.81 9.31 -0.67
C LEU A 101 0.36 10.77 -0.80
N GLU A 102 0.99 11.72 -0.11
CA GLU A 102 0.69 13.14 -0.18
C GLU A 102 0.74 13.65 -1.63
N ILE A 103 1.85 13.42 -2.33
CA ILE A 103 2.02 13.85 -3.73
C ILE A 103 1.07 13.12 -4.70
N ALA A 104 0.76 11.85 -4.42
CA ALA A 104 -0.20 11.10 -5.23
C ALA A 104 -1.62 11.67 -5.07
N HIS A 105 -2.04 11.94 -3.83
CA HIS A 105 -3.36 12.49 -3.50
C HIS A 105 -3.54 13.91 -4.07
N GLU A 106 -2.51 14.76 -4.05
CA GLU A 106 -2.52 16.08 -4.69
C GLU A 106 -2.78 16.01 -6.21
N LYS A 107 -2.33 14.92 -6.86
CA LYS A 107 -2.59 14.65 -8.28
C LYS A 107 -3.88 13.84 -8.53
N GLY A 108 -4.70 13.67 -7.50
CA GLY A 108 -5.95 12.91 -7.60
C GLY A 108 -5.76 11.40 -7.77
N LEU A 109 -4.57 10.89 -7.49
CA LEU A 109 -4.27 9.46 -7.56
C LEU A 109 -4.39 8.83 -6.16
N VAL A 110 -5.19 7.78 -6.04
CA VAL A 110 -5.34 6.97 -4.82
C VAL A 110 -4.64 5.63 -5.02
N HIS A 111 -3.82 5.22 -4.05
CA HIS A 111 -3.02 3.99 -4.14
C HIS A 111 -3.87 2.71 -4.05
N ARG A 112 -4.80 2.65 -3.08
CA ARG A 112 -5.79 1.57 -2.86
C ARG A 112 -5.23 0.20 -2.48
N ASP A 113 -3.94 0.07 -2.33
CA ASP A 113 -3.27 -1.19 -1.93
C ASP A 113 -2.02 -0.93 -1.07
N VAL A 114 -2.12 0.01 -0.14
CA VAL A 114 -1.04 0.30 0.82
C VAL A 114 -0.92 -0.88 1.78
N LYS A 115 0.22 -1.57 1.75
CA LYS A 115 0.53 -2.74 2.58
C LYS A 115 2.03 -2.97 2.63
N PRO A 116 2.56 -3.74 3.60
CA PRO A 116 3.99 -3.93 3.76
C PRO A 116 4.69 -4.56 2.55
N SER A 117 4.02 -5.42 1.77
CA SER A 117 4.61 -6.00 0.55
C SER A 117 4.73 -5.02 -0.63
N ASN A 118 4.07 -3.86 -0.55
CA ASN A 118 4.19 -2.79 -1.55
C ASN A 118 5.13 -1.66 -1.08
N VAL A 119 5.89 -1.89 -0.01
CA VAL A 119 6.86 -0.96 0.57
C VAL A 119 8.23 -1.62 0.55
N ILE A 120 9.17 -1.07 -0.23
CA ILE A 120 10.54 -1.55 -0.29
C ILE A 120 11.44 -0.61 0.52
N LEU A 121 12.21 -1.17 1.46
CA LEU A 121 13.25 -0.47 2.19
C LEU A 121 14.61 -0.83 1.62
N THR A 122 15.42 0.19 1.31
CA THR A 122 16.84 -0.01 1.00
C THR A 122 17.65 -0.25 2.28
N PRO A 123 18.93 -0.71 2.18
CA PRO A 123 19.79 -0.84 3.34
C PRO A 123 19.99 0.46 4.15
N GLU A 124 19.79 1.62 3.53
CA GLU A 124 19.90 2.95 4.14
C GLU A 124 18.57 3.46 4.71
N ASP A 125 17.57 2.59 4.88
CA ASP A 125 16.21 2.91 5.33
C ASP A 125 15.46 3.93 4.42
N HIS A 126 15.85 4.02 3.13
CA HIS A 126 15.07 4.77 2.17
C HIS A 126 13.87 3.95 1.69
N VAL A 127 12.69 4.55 1.72
CA VAL A 127 11.43 3.89 1.35
C VAL A 127 11.07 4.17 -0.09
N TYR A 128 10.68 3.11 -0.79
CA TYR A 128 9.97 3.20 -2.08
C TYR A 128 8.60 2.57 -1.97
N LEU A 129 7.53 3.34 -2.24
CA LEU A 129 6.18 2.84 -2.40
C LEU A 129 6.00 2.35 -3.84
N THR A 130 5.53 1.10 -4.00
CA THR A 130 5.37 0.42 -5.28
C THR A 130 3.90 0.11 -5.55
N ASP A 131 3.60 -0.37 -6.77
CA ASP A 131 2.31 -0.97 -7.10
C ASP A 131 1.09 -0.09 -6.80
N PHE A 132 1.10 1.17 -7.25
CA PHE A 132 -0.09 2.04 -7.24
C PHE A 132 -1.25 1.34 -7.94
N GLY A 133 -2.08 0.63 -7.22
CA GLY A 133 -3.30 -0.13 -7.52
C GLY A 133 -3.75 -0.31 -8.97
N LEU A 134 -2.84 -0.19 -9.95
CA LEU A 134 -3.12 -0.20 -11.39
C LEU A 134 -3.95 -1.43 -11.81
N ALA A 135 -3.57 -2.61 -11.29
CA ALA A 135 -4.26 -3.86 -11.61
C ALA A 135 -5.58 -4.01 -10.83
N LYS A 136 -5.69 -3.47 -9.61
CA LYS A 136 -6.93 -3.56 -8.81
C LYS A 136 -8.07 -2.72 -9.37
N ARG A 137 -7.78 -1.50 -9.83
CA ARG A 137 -8.79 -0.66 -10.51
C ARG A 137 -9.23 -1.24 -11.85
N ALA A 138 -8.30 -1.85 -12.57
CA ALA A 138 -8.63 -2.52 -13.81
C ALA A 138 -9.59 -3.70 -13.60
N ALA A 139 -9.45 -4.41 -12.49
CA ALA A 139 -10.24 -5.59 -12.15
C ALA A 139 -11.64 -5.27 -11.56
N THR A 140 -12.05 -4.01 -11.37
CA THR A 140 -13.42 -3.66 -10.92
C THR A 140 -14.49 -3.85 -12.01
N ALA A 141 -14.18 -4.56 -13.11
CA ALA A 141 -15.16 -4.97 -14.10
C ALA A 141 -16.17 -5.99 -13.51
N PRO A 142 -17.46 -5.93 -13.89
CA PRO A 142 -18.48 -6.89 -13.44
C PRO A 142 -18.10 -8.31 -13.87
N GLY A 143 -18.07 -9.27 -12.92
CA GLY A 143 -17.90 -10.70 -13.24
C GLY A 143 -16.86 -11.48 -12.45
N LEU A 144 -15.95 -10.82 -11.72
CA LEU A 144 -15.04 -11.51 -10.80
C LEU A 144 -15.54 -11.35 -9.35
N THR A 145 -15.59 -12.43 -8.58
CA THR A 145 -16.10 -12.38 -7.21
C THR A 145 -15.21 -11.52 -6.31
N ARG A 146 -15.83 -10.71 -5.43
CA ARG A 146 -15.12 -9.85 -4.46
C ARG A 146 -14.16 -10.65 -3.56
N ALA A 147 -14.51 -11.87 -3.21
CA ALA A 147 -13.75 -12.74 -2.30
C ALA A 147 -12.37 -13.13 -2.89
N ASP A 148 -12.30 -13.49 -4.18
CA ASP A 148 -11.06 -13.93 -4.83
C ASP A 148 -10.01 -12.79 -4.97
N ARG A 149 -10.48 -11.53 -4.94
CA ARG A 149 -9.64 -10.34 -5.08
C ARG A 149 -9.05 -9.85 -3.76
N MET A 150 -9.67 -10.20 -2.64
CA MET A 150 -9.29 -9.74 -1.29
C MET A 150 -8.28 -10.67 -0.59
N LEU A 151 -8.05 -11.90 -1.11
CA LEU A 151 -7.07 -12.81 -0.54
C LEU A 151 -5.66 -12.17 -0.54
N GLY A 152 -5.12 -11.94 0.66
CA GLY A 152 -3.79 -11.35 0.90
C GLY A 152 -3.77 -9.83 1.16
N THR A 153 -4.90 -9.12 1.11
CA THR A 153 -4.95 -7.67 1.38
C THR A 153 -5.93 -7.30 2.50
N ILE A 154 -6.66 -8.29 3.03
CA ILE A 154 -7.73 -8.06 4.02
C ILE A 154 -7.22 -7.36 5.28
N ASP A 155 -5.98 -7.60 5.68
CA ASP A 155 -5.39 -7.07 6.91
C ASP A 155 -5.16 -5.54 6.90
N TYR A 156 -5.30 -4.88 5.73
CA TYR A 156 -5.03 -3.44 5.57
C TYR A 156 -6.18 -2.69 4.89
N VAL A 157 -7.29 -3.38 4.63
CA VAL A 157 -8.38 -2.83 3.82
C VAL A 157 -9.24 -1.87 4.64
N ALA A 158 -9.57 -0.71 4.08
CA ALA A 158 -10.42 0.27 4.75
C ALA A 158 -11.89 -0.20 4.83
N PRO A 159 -12.62 0.16 5.91
CA PRO A 159 -14.03 -0.20 6.09
C PRO A 159 -14.90 0.09 4.87
N GLU A 160 -14.85 1.30 4.33
CA GLU A 160 -15.63 1.73 3.17
C GLU A 160 -15.31 0.92 1.91
N GLN A 161 -14.07 0.44 1.78
CA GLN A 161 -13.66 -0.40 0.66
C GLN A 161 -14.25 -1.81 0.76
N ILE A 162 -14.50 -2.30 1.97
CA ILE A 162 -15.20 -3.56 2.22
C ILE A 162 -16.69 -3.40 1.92
N GLU A 163 -17.31 -2.31 2.41
CA GLU A 163 -18.75 -2.08 2.33
C GLU A 163 -19.21 -1.72 0.92
N SER A 164 -18.61 -0.69 0.32
CA SER A 164 -19.02 -0.16 -0.99
C SER A 164 -18.15 -0.62 -2.16
N GLY A 165 -16.90 -1.04 -1.90
CA GLY A 165 -15.87 -1.27 -2.91
C GLY A 165 -15.21 0.01 -3.40
N GLU A 166 -15.62 1.17 -2.91
CA GLU A 166 -15.06 2.47 -3.22
C GLU A 166 -14.14 2.95 -2.09
N SER A 167 -13.09 3.65 -2.44
CA SER A 167 -12.15 4.25 -1.49
C SER A 167 -11.50 5.47 -2.13
N ASP A 168 -11.38 6.54 -1.36
CA ASP A 168 -10.64 7.75 -1.70
C ASP A 168 -9.26 7.77 -1.00
N ALA A 169 -8.61 8.93 -0.98
CA ALA A 169 -7.32 9.15 -0.33
C ALA A 169 -7.31 8.77 1.17
N ARG A 170 -8.45 8.84 1.84
CA ARG A 170 -8.59 8.51 3.27
C ARG A 170 -8.49 7.00 3.53
N GLY A 171 -8.82 6.17 2.53
CA GLY A 171 -8.61 4.72 2.60
C GLY A 171 -7.13 4.35 2.62
N ASP A 172 -6.29 5.07 1.88
CA ASP A 172 -4.83 4.88 1.92
C ASP A 172 -4.26 5.22 3.31
N ILE A 173 -4.84 6.22 4.00
CA ILE A 173 -4.42 6.60 5.36
C ILE A 173 -4.83 5.53 6.38
N TYR A 174 -6.00 4.92 6.23
CA TYR A 174 -6.38 3.77 7.03
C TYR A 174 -5.39 2.63 6.88
N SER A 175 -5.07 2.26 5.64
CA SER A 175 -4.11 1.22 5.33
C SER A 175 -2.70 1.55 5.85
N LEU A 176 -2.27 2.81 5.79
CA LEU A 176 -1.01 3.27 6.36
C LEU A 176 -1.00 3.17 7.89
N GLY A 177 -2.12 3.44 8.55
CA GLY A 177 -2.31 3.18 9.99
C GLY A 177 -2.09 1.72 10.34
N CYS A 178 -2.66 0.80 9.55
CA CYS A 178 -2.47 -0.65 9.70
C CYS A 178 -1.00 -1.06 9.49
N VAL A 179 -0.32 -0.50 8.47
CA VAL A 179 1.11 -0.75 8.20
C VAL A 179 1.98 -0.29 9.37
N LEU A 180 1.74 0.90 9.92
CA LEU A 180 2.50 1.41 11.06
C LEU A 180 2.23 0.58 12.33
N PHE A 181 0.97 0.18 12.56
CA PHE A 181 0.61 -0.71 13.65
C PHE A 181 1.43 -2.02 13.57
N GLU A 182 1.47 -2.67 12.41
CA GLU A 182 2.23 -3.90 12.21
C GLU A 182 3.74 -3.69 12.33
N ALA A 183 4.28 -2.61 11.78
CA ALA A 183 5.70 -2.31 11.90
C ALA A 183 6.15 -2.15 13.36
N LEU A 184 5.27 -1.69 14.25
CA LEU A 184 5.52 -1.51 15.68
C LEU A 184 5.21 -2.76 16.52
N SER A 185 4.19 -3.53 16.16
CA SER A 185 3.71 -4.68 16.95
C SER A 185 4.21 -6.03 16.45
N GLY A 186 4.69 -6.12 15.20
CA GLY A 186 5.10 -7.37 14.54
C GLY A 186 3.97 -8.13 13.85
N GLU A 187 2.72 -7.73 14.06
CA GLU A 187 1.54 -8.39 13.47
C GLU A 187 0.53 -7.33 13.00
N PRO A 188 -0.25 -7.59 11.94
CA PRO A 188 -1.27 -6.66 11.49
C PRO A 188 -2.37 -6.47 12.55
N PRO A 189 -3.15 -5.36 12.47
CA PRO A 189 -4.32 -5.21 13.33
C PRO A 189 -5.30 -6.36 13.12
N PHE A 190 -5.99 -6.77 14.19
CA PHE A 190 -6.96 -7.88 14.17
C PHE A 190 -6.38 -9.24 13.73
N ALA A 191 -5.08 -9.48 13.94
CA ALA A 191 -4.43 -10.76 13.62
C ALA A 191 -5.02 -11.96 14.39
N ASP A 192 -5.64 -11.71 15.55
CA ASP A 192 -6.35 -12.68 16.38
C ASP A 192 -7.65 -13.21 15.73
N GLN A 193 -8.20 -12.47 14.78
CA GLN A 193 -9.43 -12.84 14.05
C GLN A 193 -9.15 -13.95 13.03
N LYS A 194 -9.82 -15.11 13.20
CA LYS A 194 -9.61 -16.28 12.34
C LYS A 194 -10.47 -16.23 11.09
N GLY A 195 -9.81 -16.18 9.93
CA GLY A 195 -10.45 -16.20 8.62
C GLY A 195 -10.84 -14.83 8.09
N GLY A 196 -10.92 -14.71 6.76
CA GLY A 196 -11.10 -13.44 6.06
C GLY A 196 -12.39 -12.71 6.43
N VAL A 197 -13.49 -13.45 6.65
CA VAL A 197 -14.78 -12.83 7.01
C VAL A 197 -14.72 -12.17 8.39
N ALA A 198 -14.10 -12.84 9.39
CA ALA A 198 -13.94 -12.27 10.73
C ALA A 198 -13.05 -11.04 10.72
N LYS A 199 -11.95 -11.06 9.95
CA LYS A 199 -11.08 -9.89 9.76
C LYS A 199 -11.81 -8.73 9.09
N MET A 200 -12.55 -8.98 8.01
CA MET A 200 -13.37 -7.96 7.35
C MET A 200 -14.39 -7.35 8.31
N TRP A 201 -15.07 -8.18 9.08
CA TRP A 201 -16.00 -7.70 10.10
C TRP A 201 -15.31 -6.81 11.15
N ALA A 202 -14.10 -7.19 11.59
CA ALA A 202 -13.33 -6.40 12.55
C ALA A 202 -12.87 -5.05 11.95
N HIS A 203 -12.41 -5.03 10.70
CA HIS A 203 -12.09 -3.78 10.01
C HIS A 203 -13.29 -2.83 9.92
N VAL A 204 -14.50 -3.34 9.74
CA VAL A 204 -15.72 -2.52 9.67
C VAL A 204 -16.21 -2.10 11.06
N ASN A 205 -16.24 -3.02 12.04
CA ASN A 205 -17.02 -2.84 13.26
C ASN A 205 -16.20 -2.74 14.56
N ALA A 206 -15.02 -3.41 14.63
CA ALA A 206 -14.27 -3.45 15.89
C ALA A 206 -13.45 -2.17 16.07
N GLU A 207 -13.33 -1.72 17.33
CA GLU A 207 -12.44 -0.60 17.67
C GLU A 207 -11.00 -0.87 17.22
N PRO A 208 -10.28 0.14 16.69
CA PRO A 208 -8.87 -0.01 16.35
C PRO A 208 -8.05 -0.46 17.56
N PRO A 209 -7.24 -1.53 17.43
CA PRO A 209 -6.43 -1.99 18.55
C PRO A 209 -5.37 -0.97 18.93
N GLN A 210 -5.03 -0.90 20.21
CA GLN A 210 -3.94 -0.08 20.71
C GLN A 210 -2.60 -0.79 20.52
N VAL A 211 -1.63 -0.13 19.87
CA VAL A 211 -0.25 -0.63 19.77
C VAL A 211 0.35 -0.81 21.16
N ARG A 212 0.07 0.13 22.08
CA ARG A 212 0.57 0.10 23.46
C ARG A 212 0.12 -1.12 24.26
N GLY A 213 -0.94 -1.80 23.86
CA GLY A 213 -1.33 -3.08 24.44
C GLY A 213 -0.30 -4.20 24.19
N ARG A 214 0.49 -4.09 23.11
CA ARG A 214 1.58 -5.03 22.74
C ARG A 214 2.97 -4.42 22.97
N ARG A 215 3.12 -3.12 22.84
CA ARG A 215 4.36 -2.34 22.95
C ARG A 215 4.13 -1.13 23.88
N PRO A 216 4.19 -1.32 25.20
CA PRO A 216 3.95 -0.24 26.18
C PRO A 216 4.91 0.93 26.09
N ASP A 217 6.10 0.72 25.48
CA ASP A 217 7.14 1.69 25.23
C ASP A 217 6.83 2.67 24.09
N VAL A 218 5.81 2.38 23.26
CA VAL A 218 5.38 3.31 22.20
C VAL A 218 4.76 4.57 22.82
N PRO A 219 5.16 5.78 22.40
CA PRO A 219 4.59 7.03 22.87
C PRO A 219 3.06 7.09 22.64
N GLU A 220 2.33 7.65 23.60
CA GLU A 220 0.87 7.75 23.56
C GLU A 220 0.39 8.53 22.33
N ALA A 221 1.06 9.64 21.99
CA ALA A 221 0.71 10.45 20.82
C ALA A 221 0.81 9.66 19.50
N LEU A 222 1.73 8.69 19.41
CA LEU A 222 1.87 7.83 18.23
C LEU A 222 0.76 6.78 18.18
N ASP A 223 0.38 6.20 19.33
CA ASP A 223 -0.75 5.26 19.43
C ASP A 223 -2.08 5.95 19.07
N GLU A 224 -2.31 7.17 19.56
CA GLU A 224 -3.48 7.98 19.21
C GLU A 224 -3.54 8.30 17.71
N LEU A 225 -2.41 8.65 17.11
CA LEU A 225 -2.32 8.91 15.66
C LEU A 225 -2.69 7.68 14.84
N ILE A 226 -2.18 6.50 15.22
CA ILE A 226 -2.50 5.23 14.58
C ILE A 226 -4.00 4.94 14.68
N ARG A 227 -4.59 5.10 15.86
CA ARG A 227 -6.03 4.92 16.09
C ARG A 227 -6.87 5.90 15.27
N SER A 228 -6.45 7.17 15.21
CA SER A 228 -7.10 8.17 14.37
C SER A 228 -7.04 7.82 12.88
N ALA A 229 -5.89 7.37 12.39
CA ALA A 229 -5.75 6.90 11.01
C ALA A 229 -6.65 5.68 10.71
N MET A 230 -6.84 4.80 11.70
CA MET A 230 -7.69 3.61 11.61
C MET A 230 -9.15 3.88 12.02
N SER A 231 -9.58 5.14 12.13
CA SER A 231 -10.98 5.49 12.39
C SER A 231 -11.91 4.87 11.34
N LYS A 232 -13.07 4.38 11.80
CA LYS A 232 -14.11 3.83 10.91
C LYS A 232 -14.74 4.93 10.07
N ASP A 233 -14.92 6.11 10.64
CA ASP A 233 -15.34 7.31 9.90
C ASP A 233 -14.16 7.86 9.08
N PRO A 234 -14.21 7.83 7.72
CA PRO A 234 -13.16 8.41 6.90
C PRO A 234 -12.91 9.89 7.16
N ALA A 235 -13.94 10.65 7.58
CA ALA A 235 -13.83 12.09 7.84
C ALA A 235 -12.98 12.41 9.08
N ALA A 236 -12.88 11.48 10.02
CA ALA A 236 -12.06 11.62 11.23
C ALA A 236 -10.58 11.29 11.01
N ARG A 237 -10.22 10.72 9.87
CA ARG A 237 -8.83 10.36 9.56
C ARG A 237 -8.01 11.60 9.16
N PRO A 238 -6.71 11.67 9.54
CA PRO A 238 -5.83 12.75 9.11
C PRO A 238 -5.58 12.69 7.60
N THR A 239 -5.18 13.81 7.00
CA THR A 239 -4.59 13.82 5.65
C THR A 239 -3.19 13.21 5.67
N ALA A 240 -2.63 12.81 4.50
CA ALA A 240 -1.27 12.28 4.42
C ALA A 240 -0.23 13.26 5.01
N ALA A 241 -0.37 14.56 4.70
CA ALA A 241 0.48 15.62 5.26
C ALA A 241 0.36 15.72 6.79
N ALA A 242 -0.86 15.64 7.34
CA ALA A 242 -1.10 15.69 8.79
C ALA A 242 -0.54 14.44 9.48
N PHE A 243 -0.77 13.26 8.90
CA PHE A 243 -0.21 11.99 9.38
C PHE A 243 1.32 12.05 9.42
N ARG A 244 1.97 12.49 8.33
CA ARG A 244 3.43 12.64 8.24
C ARG A 244 4.01 13.52 9.35
N ARG A 245 3.39 14.67 9.60
CA ARG A 245 3.81 15.56 10.71
C ARG A 245 3.59 14.92 12.07
N GLY A 246 2.43 14.29 12.26
CA GLY A 246 2.09 13.65 13.54
C GLY A 246 3.02 12.48 13.88
N VAL A 247 3.36 11.63 12.91
CA VAL A 247 4.23 10.47 13.15
C VAL A 247 5.67 10.88 13.50
N LEU A 248 6.19 11.95 12.88
CA LEU A 248 7.52 12.46 13.19
C LEU A 248 7.57 13.16 14.57
N ALA A 249 6.51 13.89 14.94
CA ALA A 249 6.42 14.53 16.24
C ALA A 249 6.15 13.52 17.37
N GLY A 250 5.37 12.49 17.13
CA GLY A 250 4.99 11.50 18.14
C GLY A 250 6.05 10.44 18.44
N ALA A 251 7.10 10.34 17.63
CA ALA A 251 8.17 9.35 17.82
C ALA A 251 9.42 9.94 18.54
N GLY A 252 9.47 11.23 18.75
CA GLY A 252 10.53 11.93 19.52
C GLY A 252 10.16 11.99 20.93
#